data_c9ea07a4443b83c0c51476ebe315106a
#
_entry.id   c9ea07a4443b83c0c51476ebe315106a
#
_cell.length_a   1.000
_cell.length_b   1.000
_cell.length_c   1.000
_cell.angle_alpha   90.00
_cell.angle_beta   90.00
_cell.angle_gamma   90.00
#
_symmetry.space_group_name_H-M   'P 1'
#
loop_
_entity.id
_entity.type
_entity.pdbx_description
1 polymer ?
#
loop_
_entity_poly.entity_id
_entity_poly.type
_entity_poly.pdbx_seq_one_letter_code
_entity_poly.pdbx_strand_id
1 'polypeptide(L)'
;MTSRPGPAVSVDGVVKRYGETTAVDGLRFDVEPAQVFALLGPNGAGKTTTVEMCEGFVRPDAGTVRVLGLDPIADSEKLRPRIGVMLQGGGAYPGARAGEMLDLVAAYSADPIDPDWLLSTLGLRDNRRTPYRRLSGGQQQRLALACALVGRPEIVFLDEPTAGLDAQARLIVWELIDALRRDGVSVVLTTHMMDEAEQLADQLVIIDHGQIVAQGTPAEVTAHGAAGQLRFCAPPKLDLTLLTSALPEGFSPRETTPGTYLVEGEINPQVLATVTAWCARMDVLATDIRIDQRRLEDVFLELTGRDLRG
;
A
#
# COMPACT_ATOMS: atom_id res chain seq x y z
N MET A 1 -3.05 29.13 -20.73
CA MET A 1 -2.43 28.57 -19.52
C MET A 1 -3.45 27.61 -18.93
N THR A 2 -3.37 26.33 -19.23
CA THR A 2 -4.19 25.31 -18.58
C THR A 2 -3.68 25.18 -17.15
N SER A 3 -4.47 25.65 -16.17
CA SER A 3 -4.18 25.40 -14.76
C SER A 3 -4.05 23.89 -14.57
N ARG A 4 -2.96 23.41 -13.96
CA ARG A 4 -2.89 22.02 -13.51
C ARG A 4 -4.15 21.73 -12.70
N PRO A 5 -4.84 20.61 -12.94
CA PRO A 5 -5.92 20.20 -12.05
C PRO A 5 -5.32 20.12 -10.63
N GLY A 6 -6.08 20.57 -9.64
CA GLY A 6 -5.68 20.41 -8.24
C GLY A 6 -5.60 18.94 -7.84
N PRO A 7 -5.09 18.63 -6.63
CA PRO A 7 -4.97 17.26 -6.16
C PRO A 7 -6.34 16.55 -6.13
N ALA A 8 -6.34 15.25 -6.40
CA ALA A 8 -7.54 14.41 -6.31
C ALA A 8 -8.04 14.29 -4.87
N VAL A 9 -7.09 14.21 -3.90
CA VAL A 9 -7.37 14.33 -2.47
C VAL A 9 -6.40 15.31 -1.85
N SER A 10 -6.88 16.19 -0.97
CA SER A 10 -6.06 17.04 -0.14
C SER A 10 -6.49 16.91 1.32
N VAL A 11 -5.57 16.55 2.18
CA VAL A 11 -5.73 16.44 3.63
C VAL A 11 -4.77 17.43 4.27
N ASP A 12 -5.31 18.42 4.99
CA ASP A 12 -4.50 19.50 5.55
C ASP A 12 -4.75 19.67 7.05
N GLY A 13 -3.78 19.24 7.85
CA GLY A 13 -3.78 19.39 9.31
C GLY A 13 -4.94 18.69 10.02
N VAL A 14 -5.37 17.54 9.50
CA VAL A 14 -6.60 16.87 9.96
C VAL A 14 -6.37 16.20 11.31
N VAL A 15 -7.32 16.45 12.23
CA VAL A 15 -7.37 15.81 13.55
C VAL A 15 -8.71 15.12 13.74
N LYS A 16 -8.68 13.91 14.32
CA LYS A 16 -9.88 13.17 14.72
C LYS A 16 -9.70 12.52 16.09
N ARG A 17 -10.66 12.75 16.98
CA ARG A 17 -10.69 12.19 18.32
C ARG A 17 -11.96 11.40 18.58
N TYR A 18 -11.82 10.31 19.32
CA TYR A 18 -12.92 9.50 19.83
C TYR A 18 -12.76 9.39 21.36
N GLY A 19 -13.54 10.20 22.09
CA GLY A 19 -13.35 10.34 23.52
C GLY A 19 -11.94 10.87 23.86
N GLU A 20 -11.17 10.11 24.64
CA GLU A 20 -9.80 10.47 25.01
C GLU A 20 -8.75 10.02 23.98
N THR A 21 -9.14 9.21 22.99
CA THR A 21 -8.22 8.68 21.97
C THR A 21 -8.14 9.60 20.77
N THR A 22 -6.95 10.08 20.43
CA THR A 22 -6.69 10.78 19.16
C THR A 22 -6.33 9.75 18.12
N ALA A 23 -7.26 9.48 17.19
CA ALA A 23 -7.09 8.51 16.12
C ALA A 23 -6.28 9.07 14.94
N VAL A 24 -6.41 10.40 14.70
CA VAL A 24 -5.68 11.12 13.65
C VAL A 24 -5.20 12.43 14.26
N ASP A 25 -3.92 12.76 14.13
CA ASP A 25 -3.26 13.88 14.78
C ASP A 25 -2.44 14.72 13.79
N GLY A 26 -3.10 15.66 13.13
CA GLY A 26 -2.47 16.65 12.28
C GLY A 26 -1.98 16.13 10.92
N LEU A 27 -2.61 15.08 10.35
CA LEU A 27 -2.21 14.52 9.07
C LEU A 27 -2.25 15.56 7.95
N ARG A 28 -1.22 15.53 7.08
CA ARG A 28 -1.12 16.39 5.91
C ARG A 28 -0.51 15.63 4.74
N PHE A 29 -1.28 15.45 3.66
CA PHE A 29 -0.81 14.86 2.41
C PHE A 29 -1.75 15.23 1.26
N ASP A 30 -1.24 15.13 0.04
CA ASP A 30 -1.99 15.29 -1.20
C ASP A 30 -1.88 14.01 -2.04
N VAL A 31 -2.94 13.70 -2.80
CA VAL A 31 -2.97 12.64 -3.81
C VAL A 31 -3.17 13.30 -5.16
N GLU A 32 -2.24 13.08 -6.07
CA GLU A 32 -2.34 13.65 -7.42
C GLU A 32 -3.38 12.89 -8.28
N PRO A 33 -3.95 13.52 -9.31
CA PRO A 33 -4.83 12.83 -10.25
C PRO A 33 -4.15 11.64 -10.92
N ALA A 34 -4.91 10.57 -11.17
CA ALA A 34 -4.44 9.33 -11.81
C ALA A 34 -3.23 8.67 -11.10
N GLN A 35 -3.21 8.75 -9.79
CA GLN A 35 -2.16 8.20 -8.93
C GLN A 35 -2.71 7.07 -8.07
N VAL A 36 -1.90 6.04 -7.82
CA VAL A 36 -2.13 5.06 -6.76
C VAL A 36 -1.41 5.53 -5.50
N PHE A 37 -2.17 5.84 -4.47
CA PHE A 37 -1.69 6.32 -3.19
C PHE A 37 -1.98 5.28 -2.11
N ALA A 38 -0.95 4.84 -1.38
CA ALA A 38 -1.09 3.85 -0.33
C ALA A 38 -0.96 4.46 1.08
N LEU A 39 -1.93 4.16 1.94
CA LEU A 39 -1.84 4.42 3.38
C LEU A 39 -1.43 3.14 4.10
N LEU A 40 -0.24 3.15 4.68
CA LEU A 40 0.33 2.06 5.44
C LEU A 40 0.31 2.36 6.94
N GLY A 41 0.33 1.35 7.75
CA GLY A 41 0.43 1.50 9.20
C GLY A 41 -0.12 0.28 9.94
N PRO A 42 0.21 0.12 11.22
CA PRO A 42 -0.34 -0.95 12.05
C PRO A 42 -1.85 -0.80 12.27
N ASN A 43 -2.47 -1.84 12.80
CA ASN A 43 -3.88 -1.76 13.21
C ASN A 43 -4.05 -0.69 14.30
N GLY A 44 -5.08 0.16 14.13
CA GLY A 44 -5.32 1.29 15.03
C GLY A 44 -4.45 2.54 14.78
N ALA A 45 -3.65 2.56 13.71
CA ALA A 45 -2.82 3.74 13.37
C ALA A 45 -3.62 4.95 12.86
N GLY A 46 -4.91 4.80 12.53
CA GLY A 46 -5.76 5.87 12.01
C GLY A 46 -6.05 5.79 10.50
N LYS A 47 -5.60 4.74 9.80
CA LYS A 47 -5.81 4.58 8.34
C LYS A 47 -7.28 4.64 7.94
N THR A 48 -8.10 3.71 8.48
CA THR A 48 -9.54 3.65 8.19
C THR A 48 -10.24 4.95 8.52
N THR A 49 -9.95 5.55 9.68
CA THR A 49 -10.52 6.87 10.04
C THR A 49 -10.14 7.96 9.04
N THR A 50 -8.92 7.95 8.53
CA THR A 50 -8.47 8.91 7.52
C THR A 50 -9.23 8.72 6.20
N VAL A 51 -9.39 7.47 5.76
CA VAL A 51 -10.16 7.14 4.55
C VAL A 51 -11.64 7.50 4.74
N GLU A 52 -12.27 7.15 5.86
CA GLU A 52 -13.66 7.50 6.17
C GLU A 52 -13.91 9.02 6.17
N MET A 53 -12.90 9.82 6.55
CA MET A 53 -13.01 11.29 6.44
C MET A 53 -12.96 11.74 4.97
N CYS A 54 -12.17 11.11 4.12
CA CYS A 54 -12.13 11.39 2.69
C CYS A 54 -13.42 10.95 1.98
N GLU A 55 -14.03 9.86 2.41
CA GLU A 55 -15.32 9.35 1.90
C GLU A 55 -16.53 10.17 2.38
N GLY A 56 -16.34 11.01 3.41
CA GLY A 56 -17.40 11.83 3.99
C GLY A 56 -18.27 11.11 5.01
N PHE A 57 -17.85 9.95 5.52
CA PHE A 57 -18.55 9.23 6.60
C PHE A 57 -18.22 9.79 7.97
N VAL A 58 -17.03 10.33 8.15
CA VAL A 58 -16.54 10.89 9.41
C VAL A 58 -16.14 12.35 9.22
N ARG A 59 -16.62 13.23 10.12
CA ARG A 59 -16.19 14.64 10.14
C ARG A 59 -14.90 14.78 10.92
N PRO A 60 -13.88 15.47 10.38
CA PRO A 60 -12.71 15.84 11.16
C PRO A 60 -13.09 16.84 12.29
N ASP A 61 -12.37 16.79 13.41
CA ASP A 61 -12.53 17.73 14.52
C ASP A 61 -11.71 19.01 14.30
N ALA A 62 -10.63 18.92 13.49
CA ALA A 62 -9.85 20.06 13.01
C ALA A 62 -9.21 19.75 11.65
N GLY A 63 -8.73 20.79 10.97
CA GLY A 63 -8.16 20.67 9.62
C GLY A 63 -9.22 20.59 8.54
N THR A 64 -8.80 20.30 7.31
CA THR A 64 -9.68 20.22 6.14
C THR A 64 -9.37 19.01 5.27
N VAL A 65 -10.43 18.43 4.69
CA VAL A 65 -10.35 17.39 3.66
C VAL A 65 -11.03 17.91 2.40
N ARG A 66 -10.39 17.70 1.25
CA ARG A 66 -10.96 17.96 -0.07
C ARG A 66 -10.77 16.73 -0.94
N VAL A 67 -11.83 16.33 -1.64
CA VAL A 67 -11.81 15.24 -2.61
C VAL A 67 -12.35 15.76 -3.92
N LEU A 68 -11.58 15.69 -4.99
CA LEU A 68 -11.89 16.30 -6.28
C LEU A 68 -12.27 17.80 -6.15
N GLY A 69 -11.61 18.51 -5.19
CA GLY A 69 -11.87 19.90 -4.86
C GLY A 69 -13.10 20.16 -3.99
N LEU A 70 -13.90 19.14 -3.68
CA LEU A 70 -15.16 19.21 -2.92
C LEU A 70 -14.93 18.88 -1.45
N ASP A 71 -15.78 19.43 -0.57
CA ASP A 71 -15.86 19.01 0.82
C ASP A 71 -16.67 17.71 0.92
N PRO A 72 -16.09 16.60 1.44
CA PRO A 72 -16.78 15.30 1.42
C PRO A 72 -18.12 15.26 2.15
N ILE A 73 -18.30 16.16 3.13
CA ILE A 73 -19.54 16.23 3.93
C ILE A 73 -20.50 17.28 3.38
N ALA A 74 -19.99 18.50 3.17
CA ALA A 74 -20.83 19.61 2.73
C ALA A 74 -21.31 19.46 1.26
N ASP A 75 -20.46 18.91 0.39
CA ASP A 75 -20.76 18.67 -1.03
C ASP A 75 -21.04 17.20 -1.35
N SER A 76 -21.47 16.40 -0.36
CA SER A 76 -21.61 14.93 -0.49
C SER A 76 -22.51 14.50 -1.68
N GLU A 77 -23.57 15.23 -2.00
CA GLU A 77 -24.45 14.93 -3.13
C GLU A 77 -23.73 15.04 -4.49
N LYS A 78 -22.75 15.97 -4.60
CA LYS A 78 -21.95 16.16 -5.82
C LYS A 78 -20.79 15.17 -5.88
N LEU A 79 -20.27 14.77 -4.72
CA LEU A 79 -19.10 13.93 -4.62
C LEU A 79 -19.43 12.45 -4.79
N ARG A 80 -20.48 11.94 -4.14
CA ARG A 80 -20.87 10.51 -4.15
C ARG A 80 -20.94 9.86 -5.53
N PRO A 81 -21.51 10.51 -6.57
CA PRO A 81 -21.53 9.91 -7.90
C PRO A 81 -20.14 9.78 -8.57
N ARG A 82 -19.14 10.46 -8.05
CA ARG A 82 -17.78 10.55 -8.62
C ARG A 82 -16.76 9.68 -7.90
N ILE A 83 -17.14 9.09 -6.77
CA ILE A 83 -16.23 8.25 -5.96
C ILE A 83 -16.72 6.82 -5.91
N GLY A 84 -15.79 5.89 -5.87
CA GLY A 84 -16.04 4.49 -5.54
C GLY A 84 -15.50 4.19 -4.15
N VAL A 85 -16.25 3.43 -3.36
CA VAL A 85 -15.88 3.08 -1.99
C VAL A 85 -15.99 1.59 -1.79
N MET A 86 -14.91 0.96 -1.36
CA MET A 86 -14.87 -0.42 -0.97
C MET A 86 -14.76 -0.52 0.55
N LEU A 87 -15.89 -0.76 1.20
CA LEU A 87 -15.98 -0.83 2.67
C LEU A 87 -15.39 -2.13 3.22
N GLN A 88 -14.70 -2.04 4.33
CA GLN A 88 -14.29 -3.20 5.12
C GLN A 88 -15.51 -3.94 5.65
N GLY A 89 -15.57 -5.27 5.44
CA GLY A 89 -16.72 -6.08 5.87
C GLY A 89 -17.93 -6.08 4.93
N GLY A 90 -17.82 -5.42 3.77
CA GLY A 90 -18.66 -5.66 2.60
C GLY A 90 -20.04 -5.02 2.54
N GLY A 91 -20.62 -4.50 3.58
CA GLY A 91 -21.91 -3.76 3.57
C GLY A 91 -23.09 -4.44 2.85
N ALA A 92 -22.95 -5.72 2.51
CA ALA A 92 -23.85 -6.45 1.63
C ALA A 92 -25.01 -7.09 2.35
N TYR A 93 -26.17 -7.12 1.71
CA TYR A 93 -27.30 -7.90 2.19
C TYR A 93 -27.02 -9.40 2.07
N PRO A 94 -26.98 -10.16 3.17
CA PRO A 94 -26.51 -11.57 3.17
C PRO A 94 -27.35 -12.50 2.25
N GLY A 95 -28.60 -12.15 1.99
CA GLY A 95 -29.51 -12.91 1.14
C GLY A 95 -29.50 -12.52 -0.33
N ALA A 96 -29.00 -11.34 -0.68
CA ALA A 96 -28.93 -10.87 -2.07
C ALA A 96 -27.90 -11.69 -2.87
N ARG A 97 -28.17 -11.91 -4.14
CA ARG A 97 -27.22 -12.57 -5.04
C ARG A 97 -26.16 -11.58 -5.50
N ALA A 98 -24.97 -12.07 -5.82
CA ALA A 98 -23.85 -11.23 -6.27
C ALA A 98 -24.24 -10.31 -7.44
N GLY A 99 -24.92 -10.85 -8.44
CA GLY A 99 -25.40 -10.04 -9.57
C GLY A 99 -26.46 -9.02 -9.17
N GLU A 100 -27.42 -9.39 -8.33
CA GLU A 100 -28.48 -8.48 -7.86
C GLU A 100 -27.89 -7.28 -7.10
N MET A 101 -26.84 -7.51 -6.28
CA MET A 101 -26.14 -6.44 -5.60
C MET A 101 -25.45 -5.50 -6.57
N LEU A 102 -24.69 -6.04 -7.51
CA LEU A 102 -23.97 -5.23 -8.49
C LEU A 102 -24.92 -4.46 -9.41
N ASP A 103 -26.00 -5.10 -9.86
CA ASP A 103 -27.06 -4.46 -10.67
C ASP A 103 -27.73 -3.32 -9.88
N LEU A 104 -27.97 -3.51 -8.57
CA LEU A 104 -28.52 -2.47 -7.71
C LEU A 104 -27.60 -1.26 -7.62
N VAL A 105 -26.29 -1.48 -7.39
CA VAL A 105 -25.32 -0.38 -7.30
C VAL A 105 -25.19 0.31 -8.66
N ALA A 106 -25.16 -0.44 -9.76
CA ALA A 106 -25.13 0.09 -11.12
C ALA A 106 -26.33 1.02 -11.41
N ALA A 107 -27.51 0.68 -10.88
CA ALA A 107 -28.72 1.47 -11.08
C ALA A 107 -28.67 2.89 -10.45
N TYR A 108 -27.75 3.15 -9.54
CA TYR A 108 -27.51 4.50 -9.00
C TYR A 108 -26.62 5.37 -9.89
N SER A 109 -26.01 4.81 -10.94
CA SER A 109 -25.13 5.54 -11.85
C SER A 109 -25.81 5.82 -13.18
N ALA A 110 -25.54 6.99 -13.77
CA ALA A 110 -26.11 7.37 -15.07
C ALA A 110 -25.49 6.58 -16.24
N ASP A 111 -24.19 6.22 -16.11
CA ASP A 111 -23.41 5.48 -17.11
C ASP A 111 -22.55 4.42 -16.41
N PRO A 112 -23.14 3.33 -15.90
CA PRO A 112 -22.39 2.30 -15.20
C PRO A 112 -21.51 1.47 -16.15
N ILE A 113 -20.43 0.90 -15.59
CA ILE A 113 -19.72 -0.20 -16.26
C ILE A 113 -20.67 -1.40 -16.34
N ASP A 114 -20.61 -2.17 -17.45
CA ASP A 114 -21.40 -3.39 -17.58
C ASP A 114 -21.12 -4.36 -16.38
N PRO A 115 -22.15 -4.64 -15.55
CA PRO A 115 -22.00 -5.53 -14.40
C PRO A 115 -21.49 -6.94 -14.78
N ASP A 116 -21.90 -7.48 -15.94
CA ASP A 116 -21.46 -8.80 -16.39
C ASP A 116 -19.99 -8.80 -16.80
N TRP A 117 -19.51 -7.71 -17.39
CA TRP A 117 -18.12 -7.53 -17.70
C TRP A 117 -17.28 -7.48 -16.41
N LEU A 118 -17.69 -6.69 -15.39
CA LEU A 118 -17.01 -6.62 -14.10
C LEU A 118 -16.95 -7.98 -13.40
N LEU A 119 -18.08 -8.69 -13.33
CA LEU A 119 -18.12 -10.03 -12.73
C LEU A 119 -17.20 -11.00 -13.48
N SER A 120 -17.13 -10.91 -14.80
CA SER A 120 -16.24 -11.75 -15.62
C SER A 120 -14.76 -11.43 -15.35
N THR A 121 -14.39 -10.15 -15.36
CA THR A 121 -13.03 -9.64 -15.12
C THR A 121 -12.51 -10.05 -13.74
N LEU A 122 -13.38 -9.99 -12.73
CA LEU A 122 -13.05 -10.36 -11.35
C LEU A 122 -13.24 -11.87 -11.06
N GLY A 123 -13.50 -12.70 -12.08
CA GLY A 123 -13.64 -14.15 -11.92
C GLY A 123 -14.86 -14.55 -11.08
N LEU A 124 -15.95 -13.77 -11.16
CA LEU A 124 -17.20 -13.99 -10.43
C LEU A 124 -18.39 -14.35 -11.33
N ARG A 125 -18.18 -14.57 -12.64
CA ARG A 125 -19.22 -14.83 -13.61
C ARG A 125 -20.14 -15.99 -13.19
N ASP A 126 -19.55 -17.08 -12.75
CA ASP A 126 -20.28 -18.29 -12.32
C ASP A 126 -21.01 -18.08 -10.99
N ASN A 127 -20.60 -17.06 -10.23
CA ASN A 127 -21.17 -16.72 -8.94
C ASN A 127 -22.33 -15.70 -9.01
N ARG A 128 -22.69 -15.20 -10.19
CA ARG A 128 -23.74 -14.16 -10.38
C ARG A 128 -25.02 -14.46 -9.61
N ARG A 129 -25.44 -15.76 -9.56
CA ARG A 129 -26.66 -16.21 -8.88
C ARG A 129 -26.42 -16.69 -7.44
N THR A 130 -25.19 -16.68 -6.97
CA THR A 130 -24.84 -17.14 -5.63
C THR A 130 -25.19 -16.08 -4.59
N PRO A 131 -25.96 -16.42 -3.53
CA PRO A 131 -26.21 -15.51 -2.41
C PRO A 131 -24.91 -15.07 -1.75
N TYR A 132 -24.80 -13.79 -1.35
CA TYR A 132 -23.59 -13.20 -0.76
C TYR A 132 -23.03 -14.04 0.39
N ARG A 133 -23.87 -14.52 1.31
CA ARG A 133 -23.47 -15.36 2.46
C ARG A 133 -22.84 -16.69 2.07
N ARG A 134 -22.95 -17.13 0.82
CA ARG A 134 -22.37 -18.38 0.30
C ARG A 134 -21.09 -18.14 -0.52
N LEU A 135 -20.75 -16.91 -0.77
CA LEU A 135 -19.48 -16.55 -1.40
C LEU A 135 -18.35 -16.78 -0.40
N SER A 136 -17.19 -17.23 -0.88
CA SER A 136 -15.97 -17.23 -0.06
C SER A 136 -15.55 -15.80 0.28
N GLY A 137 -14.73 -15.60 1.31
CA GLY A 137 -14.23 -14.27 1.68
C GLY A 137 -13.58 -13.55 0.51
N GLY A 138 -12.75 -14.24 -0.27
CA GLY A 138 -12.14 -13.67 -1.47
C GLY A 138 -13.13 -13.34 -2.60
N GLN A 139 -14.24 -14.10 -2.72
CA GLN A 139 -15.31 -13.77 -3.66
C GLN A 139 -16.11 -12.54 -3.20
N GLN A 140 -16.35 -12.42 -1.88
CA GLN A 140 -16.99 -11.25 -1.29
C GLN A 140 -16.15 -9.99 -1.50
N GLN A 141 -14.84 -10.10 -1.29
CA GLN A 141 -13.88 -9.02 -1.49
C GLN A 141 -13.89 -8.52 -2.95
N ARG A 142 -13.82 -9.44 -3.92
CA ARG A 142 -13.88 -9.09 -5.35
C ARG A 142 -15.24 -8.52 -5.76
N LEU A 143 -16.34 -8.94 -5.15
CA LEU A 143 -17.65 -8.35 -5.38
C LEU A 143 -17.72 -6.93 -4.81
N ALA A 144 -17.16 -6.68 -3.62
CA ALA A 144 -17.09 -5.33 -3.04
C ALA A 144 -16.30 -4.38 -3.95
N LEU A 145 -15.17 -4.86 -4.50
CA LEU A 145 -14.40 -4.11 -5.50
C LEU A 145 -15.25 -3.82 -6.76
N ALA A 146 -15.99 -4.81 -7.30
CA ALA A 146 -16.89 -4.58 -8.43
C ALA A 146 -17.90 -3.49 -8.13
N CYS A 147 -18.51 -3.50 -6.93
CA CYS A 147 -19.47 -2.49 -6.51
C CYS A 147 -18.83 -1.10 -6.40
N ALA A 148 -17.58 -0.99 -5.94
CA ALA A 148 -16.87 0.28 -5.89
C ALA A 148 -16.58 0.86 -7.29
N LEU A 149 -16.43 0.02 -8.30
CA LEU A 149 -16.03 0.43 -9.66
C LEU A 149 -17.19 0.64 -10.63
N VAL A 150 -18.34 -0.02 -10.39
CA VAL A 150 -19.44 -0.07 -11.38
C VAL A 150 -19.95 1.31 -11.78
N GLY A 151 -19.84 2.31 -10.89
CA GLY A 151 -20.28 3.70 -11.14
C GLY A 151 -19.34 4.55 -12.00
N ARG A 152 -18.26 4.02 -12.55
CA ARG A 152 -17.20 4.76 -13.27
C ARG A 152 -16.63 5.93 -12.45
N PRO A 153 -16.10 5.67 -11.27
CA PRO A 153 -15.62 6.74 -10.40
C PRO A 153 -14.37 7.43 -10.98
N GLU A 154 -14.17 8.70 -10.61
CA GLU A 154 -12.95 9.45 -10.87
C GLU A 154 -11.86 9.14 -9.82
N ILE A 155 -12.29 8.71 -8.64
CA ILE A 155 -11.40 8.25 -7.56
C ILE A 155 -12.05 7.06 -6.82
N VAL A 156 -11.24 6.09 -6.42
CA VAL A 156 -11.69 4.94 -5.61
C VAL A 156 -10.91 4.88 -4.30
N PHE A 157 -11.63 4.58 -3.22
CA PHE A 157 -11.09 4.26 -1.90
C PHE A 157 -11.23 2.76 -1.67
N LEU A 158 -10.11 2.08 -1.44
CA LEU A 158 -10.02 0.63 -1.31
C LEU A 158 -9.43 0.27 0.05
N ASP A 159 -10.28 -0.18 0.97
CA ASP A 159 -9.79 -0.63 2.28
C ASP A 159 -9.40 -2.11 2.23
N GLU A 160 -8.07 -2.36 2.29
CA GLU A 160 -7.45 -3.69 2.21
C GLU A 160 -7.95 -4.55 1.03
N PRO A 161 -7.83 -4.10 -0.24
CA PRO A 161 -8.51 -4.71 -1.39
C PRO A 161 -8.14 -6.16 -1.65
N THR A 162 -6.99 -6.62 -1.19
CA THR A 162 -6.51 -7.99 -1.42
C THR A 162 -6.48 -8.87 -0.17
N ALA A 163 -7.01 -8.37 0.95
CA ALA A 163 -7.07 -9.15 2.19
C ALA A 163 -7.82 -10.48 2.00
N GLY A 164 -7.19 -11.58 2.42
CA GLY A 164 -7.78 -12.92 2.33
C GLY A 164 -7.87 -13.50 0.91
N LEU A 165 -7.27 -12.85 -0.10
CA LEU A 165 -7.17 -13.41 -1.45
C LEU A 165 -5.99 -14.37 -1.58
N ASP A 166 -6.16 -15.40 -2.39
CA ASP A 166 -5.03 -16.21 -2.86
C ASP A 166 -4.14 -15.42 -3.84
N ALA A 167 -2.95 -15.94 -4.12
CA ALA A 167 -1.97 -15.25 -4.96
C ALA A 167 -2.50 -14.91 -6.37
N GLN A 168 -3.29 -15.80 -6.97
CA GLN A 168 -3.85 -15.58 -8.31
C GLN A 168 -4.92 -14.49 -8.30
N ALA A 169 -5.83 -14.51 -7.33
CA ALA A 169 -6.87 -13.49 -7.20
C ALA A 169 -6.27 -12.11 -6.88
N ARG A 170 -5.18 -12.07 -6.12
CA ARG A 170 -4.43 -10.84 -5.83
C ARG A 170 -3.86 -10.21 -7.08
N LEU A 171 -3.23 -10.98 -7.94
CA LEU A 171 -2.70 -10.49 -9.22
C LEU A 171 -3.79 -9.88 -10.10
N ILE A 172 -4.98 -10.48 -10.17
CA ILE A 172 -6.12 -9.93 -10.92
C ILE A 172 -6.52 -8.56 -10.38
N VAL A 173 -6.55 -8.41 -9.04
CA VAL A 173 -6.89 -7.12 -8.41
C VAL A 173 -5.80 -6.09 -8.69
N TRP A 174 -4.53 -6.46 -8.62
CA TRP A 174 -3.41 -5.55 -8.91
C TRP A 174 -3.43 -5.08 -10.37
N GLU A 175 -3.64 -5.98 -11.33
CA GLU A 175 -3.79 -5.63 -12.74
C GLU A 175 -4.96 -4.68 -12.98
N LEU A 176 -6.08 -4.87 -12.26
CA LEU A 176 -7.23 -3.98 -12.35
C LEU A 176 -6.93 -2.59 -11.78
N ILE A 177 -6.26 -2.50 -10.62
CA ILE A 177 -5.84 -1.21 -10.02
C ILE A 177 -4.91 -0.46 -10.98
N ASP A 178 -3.96 -1.15 -11.58
CA ASP A 178 -3.04 -0.54 -12.54
C ASP A 178 -3.75 -0.11 -13.85
N ALA A 179 -4.77 -0.86 -14.29
CA ALA A 179 -5.62 -0.45 -15.40
C ALA A 179 -6.43 0.82 -15.08
N LEU A 180 -7.03 0.91 -13.89
CA LEU A 180 -7.75 2.09 -13.43
C LEU A 180 -6.86 3.34 -13.43
N ARG A 181 -5.65 3.23 -12.90
CA ARG A 181 -4.66 4.32 -12.93
C ARG A 181 -4.36 4.76 -14.35
N ARG A 182 -4.12 3.82 -15.27
CA ARG A 182 -3.85 4.12 -16.70
C ARG A 182 -5.05 4.78 -17.38
N ASP A 183 -6.27 4.47 -16.95
CA ASP A 183 -7.51 5.09 -17.44
C ASP A 183 -7.80 6.45 -16.77
N GLY A 184 -6.89 6.95 -15.94
CA GLY A 184 -7.00 8.27 -15.32
C GLY A 184 -7.75 8.29 -13.99
N VAL A 185 -8.11 7.14 -13.43
CA VAL A 185 -8.76 7.03 -12.11
C VAL A 185 -7.70 7.11 -11.01
N SER A 186 -7.93 7.97 -10.01
CA SER A 186 -7.10 8.01 -8.81
C SER A 186 -7.49 6.88 -7.86
N VAL A 187 -6.51 6.27 -7.20
CA VAL A 187 -6.75 5.17 -6.27
C VAL A 187 -6.12 5.50 -4.93
N VAL A 188 -6.90 5.47 -3.86
CA VAL A 188 -6.41 5.53 -2.48
C VAL A 188 -6.67 4.16 -1.86
N LEU A 189 -5.61 3.47 -1.45
CA LEU A 189 -5.75 2.16 -0.81
C LEU A 189 -5.11 2.14 0.56
N THR A 190 -5.73 1.39 1.47
CA THR A 190 -5.07 0.99 2.71
C THR A 190 -4.56 -0.43 2.56
N THR A 191 -3.41 -0.71 3.09
CA THR A 191 -2.91 -2.08 3.17
C THR A 191 -1.96 -2.25 4.34
N HIS A 192 -1.87 -3.46 4.84
CA HIS A 192 -0.82 -3.92 5.74
C HIS A 192 0.23 -4.78 5.01
N MET A 193 0.03 -5.02 3.71
CA MET A 193 0.93 -5.81 2.87
C MET A 193 1.94 -4.90 2.17
N MET A 194 3.20 -4.99 2.57
CA MET A 194 4.26 -4.15 2.00
C MET A 194 4.50 -4.44 0.53
N ASP A 195 4.43 -5.72 0.13
CA ASP A 195 4.56 -6.13 -1.27
C ASP A 195 3.50 -5.45 -2.18
N GLU A 196 2.27 -5.27 -1.66
CA GLU A 196 1.20 -4.58 -2.39
C GLU A 196 1.53 -3.09 -2.60
N ALA A 197 1.99 -2.43 -1.54
CA ALA A 197 2.39 -1.03 -1.64
C ALA A 197 3.61 -0.82 -2.54
N GLU A 198 4.63 -1.70 -2.44
CA GLU A 198 5.81 -1.64 -3.33
C GLU A 198 5.44 -1.84 -4.80
N GLN A 199 4.47 -2.71 -5.09
CA GLN A 199 4.07 -3.05 -6.45
C GLN A 199 3.15 -2.01 -7.09
N LEU A 200 2.24 -1.42 -6.32
CA LEU A 200 1.15 -0.60 -6.86
C LEU A 200 1.32 0.89 -6.65
N ALA A 201 1.90 1.29 -5.50
CA ALA A 201 1.85 2.70 -5.11
C ALA A 201 2.84 3.56 -5.90
N ASP A 202 2.35 4.68 -6.43
CA ASP A 202 3.19 5.77 -6.93
C ASP A 202 3.72 6.60 -5.76
N GLN A 203 2.90 6.78 -4.72
CA GLN A 203 3.24 7.45 -3.48
C GLN A 203 2.63 6.69 -2.30
N LEU A 204 3.30 6.72 -1.16
CA LEU A 204 2.80 6.14 0.06
C LEU A 204 3.04 7.04 1.28
N VAL A 205 2.23 6.80 2.30
CA VAL A 205 2.38 7.38 3.63
C VAL A 205 2.33 6.26 4.64
N ILE A 206 3.29 6.21 5.55
CA ILE A 206 3.25 5.34 6.72
C ILE A 206 2.73 6.15 7.89
N ILE A 207 1.63 5.66 8.49
CA ILE A 207 0.98 6.29 9.65
C ILE A 207 1.22 5.41 10.87
N ASP A 208 1.66 6.01 11.96
CA ASP A 208 1.66 5.37 13.28
C ASP A 208 1.14 6.35 14.33
N HIS A 209 0.32 5.85 15.26
CA HIS A 209 -0.32 6.67 16.31
C HIS A 209 -0.98 7.96 15.80
N GLY A 210 -1.63 7.90 14.63
CA GLY A 210 -2.32 9.04 14.02
C GLY A 210 -1.41 10.07 13.35
N GLN A 211 -0.11 9.84 13.27
CA GLN A 211 0.88 10.75 12.66
C GLN A 211 1.60 10.11 11.48
N ILE A 212 2.05 10.93 10.54
CA ILE A 212 2.89 10.45 9.43
C ILE A 212 4.32 10.25 9.95
N VAL A 213 4.84 9.02 9.81
CA VAL A 213 6.22 8.67 10.17
C VAL A 213 7.14 8.56 8.95
N ALA A 214 6.59 8.31 7.76
CA ALA A 214 7.31 8.38 6.49
C ALA A 214 6.34 8.70 5.35
N GLN A 215 6.85 9.35 4.30
CA GLN A 215 6.10 9.72 3.09
C GLN A 215 7.04 9.80 1.90
N GLY A 216 6.59 9.34 0.73
CA GLY A 216 7.33 9.42 -0.53
C GLY A 216 6.94 8.31 -1.49
N THR A 217 7.70 8.15 -2.57
CA THR A 217 7.62 6.96 -3.42
C THR A 217 8.13 5.74 -2.64
N PRO A 218 7.72 4.51 -2.96
CA PRO A 218 8.30 3.31 -2.35
C PRO A 218 9.84 3.31 -2.37
N ALA A 219 10.45 3.75 -3.48
CA ALA A 219 11.89 3.84 -3.62
C ALA A 219 12.52 4.90 -2.69
N GLU A 220 11.90 6.07 -2.53
CA GLU A 220 12.37 7.11 -1.62
C GLU A 220 12.30 6.67 -0.17
N VAL A 221 11.17 6.05 0.22
CA VAL A 221 10.97 5.57 1.60
C VAL A 221 11.94 4.45 1.94
N THR A 222 12.21 3.53 1.02
CA THR A 222 13.21 2.47 1.22
C THR A 222 14.65 2.99 1.19
N ALA A 223 14.92 4.09 0.48
CA ALA A 223 16.24 4.73 0.44
C ALA A 223 16.55 5.54 1.72
N HIS A 224 15.54 6.04 2.44
CA HIS A 224 15.74 6.80 3.69
C HIS A 224 16.30 5.91 4.80
N GLY A 225 17.54 6.19 5.21
CA GLY A 225 18.26 5.43 6.27
C GLY A 225 18.96 4.17 5.76
N ALA A 226 19.10 4.00 4.45
CA ALA A 226 19.62 2.78 3.85
C ALA A 226 21.12 2.67 3.94
N ALA A 227 21.57 1.92 4.91
CA ALA A 227 22.71 1.05 4.67
C ALA A 227 22.19 -0.12 3.79
N GLY A 228 22.55 -0.18 2.50
CA GLY A 228 22.33 -1.39 1.71
C GLY A 228 23.00 -2.56 2.42
N GLN A 229 22.53 -3.78 2.19
CA GLN A 229 23.14 -4.97 2.79
C GLN A 229 23.73 -5.84 1.68
N LEU A 230 25.04 -6.07 1.76
CA LEU A 230 25.69 -7.08 0.94
C LEU A 230 25.79 -8.37 1.75
N ARG A 231 25.09 -9.40 1.32
CA ARG A 231 25.14 -10.75 1.90
C ARG A 231 25.94 -11.68 1.01
N PHE A 232 26.75 -12.53 1.61
CA PHE A 232 27.45 -13.61 0.91
C PHE A 232 27.65 -14.81 1.82
N CYS A 233 27.82 -15.98 1.22
CA CYS A 233 28.16 -17.21 1.92
C CYS A 233 29.64 -17.55 1.71
N ALA A 234 30.33 -17.97 2.80
CA ALA A 234 31.72 -18.38 2.81
C ALA A 234 31.95 -19.38 3.98
N PRO A 235 33.08 -20.04 4.11
CA PRO A 235 33.38 -20.86 5.30
C PRO A 235 33.15 -20.09 6.61
N PRO A 236 32.63 -20.73 7.66
CA PRO A 236 32.35 -20.06 8.93
C PRO A 236 33.60 -19.64 9.67
N LYS A 237 33.47 -18.59 10.51
CA LYS A 237 34.52 -18.07 11.39
C LYS A 237 35.73 -17.46 10.67
N LEU A 238 35.50 -16.76 9.55
CA LEU A 238 36.56 -15.97 8.92
C LEU A 238 36.92 -14.75 9.77
N ASP A 239 38.20 -14.39 9.76
CA ASP A 239 38.67 -13.16 10.41
C ASP A 239 38.31 -11.94 9.54
N LEU A 240 37.36 -11.14 10.01
CA LEU A 240 36.83 -9.95 9.31
C LEU A 240 37.68 -8.69 9.54
N THR A 241 38.73 -8.73 10.35
CA THR A 241 39.54 -7.55 10.71
C THR A 241 40.10 -6.83 9.49
N LEU A 242 40.62 -7.58 8.52
CA LEU A 242 41.16 -7.03 7.28
C LEU A 242 40.05 -6.49 6.38
N LEU A 243 38.87 -7.11 6.36
CA LEU A 243 37.72 -6.62 5.61
C LEU A 243 37.21 -5.30 6.21
N THR A 244 37.08 -5.24 7.54
CA THR A 244 36.67 -4.03 8.25
C THR A 244 37.58 -2.84 7.95
N SER A 245 38.92 -3.08 7.94
CA SER A 245 39.87 -2.02 7.65
C SER A 245 39.95 -1.61 6.17
N ALA A 246 39.51 -2.48 5.26
CA ALA A 246 39.51 -2.21 3.81
C ALA A 246 38.22 -1.52 3.32
N LEU A 247 37.13 -1.60 4.10
CA LEU A 247 35.87 -0.95 3.82
C LEU A 247 35.92 0.52 4.26
N PRO A 248 35.15 1.41 3.61
CA PRO A 248 34.99 2.80 4.06
C PRO A 248 34.42 2.91 5.48
N GLU A 249 34.57 4.08 6.11
CA GLU A 249 33.93 4.37 7.39
C GLU A 249 32.40 4.20 7.29
N GLY A 250 31.79 3.62 8.33
CA GLY A 250 30.36 3.37 8.40
C GLY A 250 29.92 1.97 7.94
N PHE A 251 30.84 1.13 7.45
CA PHE A 251 30.54 -0.26 7.10
C PHE A 251 30.83 -1.22 8.26
N SER A 252 29.91 -2.17 8.49
CA SER A 252 30.02 -3.17 9.57
C SER A 252 29.87 -4.58 9.00
N PRO A 253 31.00 -5.25 8.65
CA PRO A 253 30.96 -6.66 8.27
C PRO A 253 30.79 -7.54 9.51
N ARG A 254 29.86 -8.50 9.44
CA ARG A 254 29.63 -9.48 10.51
C ARG A 254 29.17 -10.83 9.97
N GLU A 255 29.43 -11.90 10.70
CA GLU A 255 28.83 -13.20 10.48
C GLU A 255 27.50 -13.26 11.23
N THR A 256 26.39 -13.49 10.53
CA THR A 256 25.03 -13.53 11.12
C THR A 256 24.64 -14.93 11.54
N THR A 257 24.94 -15.91 10.71
CA THR A 257 24.84 -17.35 11.00
C THR A 257 26.10 -18.02 10.48
N PRO A 258 26.49 -19.20 11.00
CA PRO A 258 27.72 -19.86 10.56
C PRO A 258 27.82 -19.96 9.03
N GLY A 259 28.81 -19.28 8.46
CA GLY A 259 29.05 -19.23 7.02
C GLY A 259 28.23 -18.20 6.23
N THR A 260 27.37 -17.39 6.87
CA THR A 260 26.64 -16.30 6.23
C THR A 260 27.16 -14.97 6.75
N TYR A 261 27.65 -14.14 5.85
CA TYR A 261 28.24 -12.84 6.15
C TYR A 261 27.35 -11.71 5.62
N LEU A 262 27.29 -10.63 6.40
CA LEU A 262 26.56 -9.41 6.08
C LEU A 262 27.50 -8.22 6.18
N VAL A 263 27.48 -7.36 5.18
CA VAL A 263 28.15 -6.06 5.19
C VAL A 263 27.08 -5.00 5.08
N GLU A 264 26.90 -4.22 6.15
CA GLU A 264 25.94 -3.11 6.21
C GLU A 264 26.66 -1.81 5.82
N GLY A 265 26.01 -0.97 4.99
CA GLY A 265 26.53 0.29 4.49
C GLY A 265 25.95 0.66 3.14
N GLU A 266 26.31 1.81 2.59
CA GLU A 266 25.90 2.23 1.25
C GLU A 266 26.61 1.37 0.18
N ILE A 267 25.99 0.27 -0.22
CA ILE A 267 26.58 -0.71 -1.14
C ILE A 267 26.71 -0.11 -2.54
N ASN A 268 27.93 0.01 -2.99
CA ASN A 268 28.30 0.47 -4.31
C ASN A 268 29.28 -0.52 -4.99
N PRO A 269 29.61 -0.36 -6.28
CA PRO A 269 30.51 -1.27 -6.99
C PRO A 269 31.91 -1.41 -6.33
N GLN A 270 32.40 -0.37 -5.65
CA GLN A 270 33.67 -0.41 -4.96
C GLN A 270 33.64 -1.31 -3.72
N VAL A 271 32.55 -1.25 -2.94
CA VAL A 271 32.35 -2.13 -1.77
C VAL A 271 32.28 -3.59 -2.22
N LEU A 272 31.54 -3.88 -3.29
CA LEU A 272 31.48 -5.23 -3.85
C LEU A 272 32.87 -5.72 -4.30
N ALA A 273 33.63 -4.88 -5.00
CA ALA A 273 35.00 -5.21 -5.41
C ALA A 273 35.91 -5.44 -4.20
N THR A 274 35.79 -4.64 -3.13
CA THR A 274 36.58 -4.79 -1.90
C THR A 274 36.28 -6.14 -1.22
N VAL A 275 35.01 -6.50 -1.07
CA VAL A 275 34.61 -7.78 -0.45
C VAL A 275 35.10 -8.97 -1.29
N THR A 276 34.94 -8.93 -2.61
CA THR A 276 35.41 -10.02 -3.49
C THR A 276 36.94 -10.14 -3.52
N ALA A 277 37.66 -9.00 -3.50
CA ALA A 277 39.12 -9.00 -3.41
C ALA A 277 39.59 -9.54 -2.05
N TRP A 278 38.93 -9.22 -0.95
CA TRP A 278 39.22 -9.79 0.34
C TRP A 278 39.01 -11.31 0.36
N CYS A 279 37.87 -11.80 -0.18
CA CYS A 279 37.64 -13.24 -0.32
C CYS A 279 38.76 -13.93 -1.10
N ALA A 280 39.22 -13.33 -2.21
CA ALA A 280 40.31 -13.86 -3.02
C ALA A 280 41.65 -13.91 -2.25
N ARG A 281 41.93 -12.91 -1.39
CA ARG A 281 43.15 -12.91 -0.52
C ARG A 281 43.10 -14.00 0.55
N MET A 282 41.91 -14.32 1.03
CA MET A 282 41.71 -15.39 2.02
C MET A 282 41.63 -16.79 1.38
N ASP A 283 41.82 -16.88 0.06
CA ASP A 283 41.60 -18.11 -0.74
C ASP A 283 40.22 -18.75 -0.52
N VAL A 284 39.22 -17.91 -0.41
CA VAL A 284 37.81 -18.28 -0.15
C VAL A 284 36.94 -17.90 -1.34
N LEU A 285 36.15 -18.84 -1.80
CA LEU A 285 35.11 -18.56 -2.78
C LEU A 285 33.85 -18.08 -2.07
N ALA A 286 33.50 -16.79 -2.25
CA ALA A 286 32.20 -16.30 -1.85
C ALA A 286 31.13 -16.84 -2.79
N THR A 287 30.09 -17.41 -2.22
CA THR A 287 28.92 -17.91 -2.96
C THR A 287 27.67 -17.15 -2.52
N ASP A 288 26.60 -17.22 -3.31
CA ASP A 288 25.32 -16.56 -3.02
C ASP A 288 25.47 -15.06 -2.67
N ILE A 289 26.31 -14.35 -3.46
CA ILE A 289 26.50 -12.91 -3.28
C ILE A 289 25.21 -12.19 -3.70
N ARG A 290 24.56 -11.51 -2.75
CA ARG A 290 23.36 -10.74 -2.96
C ARG A 290 23.52 -9.35 -2.39
N ILE A 291 23.02 -8.37 -3.13
CA ILE A 291 22.82 -7.03 -2.60
C ILE A 291 21.34 -6.97 -2.25
N ASP A 292 21.06 -7.11 -0.97
CA ASP A 292 19.71 -6.98 -0.45
C ASP A 292 19.43 -5.47 -0.37
N GLN A 293 18.59 -4.99 -1.27
CA GLN A 293 17.99 -3.67 -1.12
C GLN A 293 17.03 -3.75 0.06
N ARG A 294 17.07 -2.74 0.90
CA ARG A 294 16.14 -2.60 2.01
C ARG A 294 14.71 -2.61 1.46
N ARG A 295 13.86 -3.45 2.04
CA ARG A 295 12.46 -3.54 1.67
C ARG A 295 11.63 -2.57 2.50
N LEU A 296 10.46 -2.23 2.01
CA LEU A 296 9.51 -1.40 2.74
C LEU A 296 9.14 -2.02 4.10
N GLU A 297 9.13 -3.36 4.20
CA GLU A 297 8.92 -4.11 5.44
C GLU A 297 9.99 -3.77 6.51
N ASP A 298 11.27 -3.68 6.11
CA ASP A 298 12.37 -3.35 7.03
C ASP A 298 12.24 -1.92 7.57
N VAL A 299 11.87 -0.98 6.69
CA VAL A 299 11.63 0.43 7.07
C VAL A 299 10.43 0.54 8.01
N PHE A 300 9.37 -0.17 7.69
CA PHE A 300 8.16 -0.19 8.50
C PHE A 300 8.44 -0.70 9.92
N LEU A 301 9.15 -1.83 10.04
CA LEU A 301 9.53 -2.41 11.34
C LEU A 301 10.38 -1.45 12.17
N GLU A 302 11.32 -0.76 11.53
CA GLU A 302 12.17 0.22 12.22
C GLU A 302 11.38 1.43 12.73
N LEU A 303 10.49 1.97 11.90
CA LEU A 303 9.71 3.17 12.23
C LEU A 303 8.59 2.91 13.25
N THR A 304 7.95 1.74 13.20
CA THR A 304 6.79 1.43 14.05
C THR A 304 7.13 0.51 15.22
N GLY A 305 8.30 -0.15 15.19
CA GLY A 305 8.72 -1.10 16.23
C GLY A 305 7.81 -2.32 16.37
N ARG A 306 6.95 -2.60 15.38
CA ARG A 306 5.93 -3.65 15.43
C ARG A 306 6.01 -4.55 14.20
N ASP A 307 5.98 -5.86 14.43
CA ASP A 307 5.78 -6.87 13.40
C ASP A 307 4.34 -6.79 12.87
N LEU A 308 4.16 -6.80 11.56
CA LEU A 308 2.83 -6.83 10.91
C LEU A 308 2.12 -8.18 11.09
N ARG A 309 2.83 -9.17 11.63
CA ARG A 309 2.32 -10.52 11.89
C ARG A 309 1.71 -10.59 13.29
N GLY A 310 0.54 -9.95 13.45
CA GLY A 310 -0.28 -10.07 14.61
C GLY A 310 -1.65 -10.66 14.25
#